data_98442992378f1571b3218121cdf05da9
#
_entry.id   98442992378f1571b3218121cdf05da9
#
_cell.length_a   1.000
_cell.length_b   1.000
_cell.length_c   1.000
_cell.angle_alpha   90.00
_cell.angle_beta   90.00
_cell.angle_gamma   90.00
#
_symmetry.space_group_name_H-M   'P 1'
#
loop_
_entity.id
_entity.type
_entity.pdbx_description
1 polymer ?
#
loop_
_entity_poly.entity_id
_entity_poly.type
_entity_poly.pdbx_seq_one_letter_code
_entity_poly.pdbx_strand_id
1 'polypeptide(L)'
;MDLFRYDFGYAWPWTWGHLIAAAIFAVATAGLAAAGRRRWSLVTGALTVWAIAGAIIVNGLLRFSLPEVLPTPQFLASGEGRVLDLGAGSGRSTLMVLLGRPAARVTALDIFGTEYGIVGNSPDRLLANAKAAGALDRVDVKVGDMRAMPFDAHTYDGAVSVAAIDHLNREGVEKTFAEVRRVLKPNGDFLLMVINQDTWIRTAFPMLAHHGYFGARANPDRWRDAMTAAGLAVVESGLRPGMLWVLARTPATTADAGYPGRSPE
;
A
#
# COMPACT_ATOMS: atom_id res chain seq x y z
N MET A 1 -16.76 -13.83 6.83
CA MET A 1 -16.07 -12.52 6.71
C MET A 1 -16.88 -11.71 5.71
N ASP A 2 -17.46 -10.58 6.14
CA ASP A 2 -18.32 -9.77 5.28
C ASP A 2 -17.47 -8.96 4.30
N LEU A 3 -17.42 -9.40 3.04
CA LEU A 3 -16.64 -8.77 1.96
C LEU A 3 -17.18 -7.39 1.55
N PHE A 4 -18.40 -7.05 1.98
CA PHE A 4 -19.07 -5.79 1.67
C PHE A 4 -19.08 -4.81 2.85
N ARG A 5 -18.37 -5.13 3.94
CA ARG A 5 -18.33 -4.30 5.14
C ARG A 5 -17.63 -2.97 4.89
N TYR A 6 -16.64 -2.94 4.00
CA TYR A 6 -15.82 -1.77 3.70
C TYR A 6 -15.97 -1.38 2.22
N ASP A 7 -15.97 -0.09 1.95
CA ASP A 7 -15.92 0.46 0.60
C ASP A 7 -14.62 1.26 0.40
N PHE A 8 -13.60 0.59 -0.10
CA PHE A 8 -12.33 1.25 -0.40
C PHE A 8 -12.30 1.95 -1.77
N GLY A 9 -13.39 1.91 -2.53
CA GLY A 9 -13.53 2.66 -3.78
C GLY A 9 -12.65 2.17 -4.93
N TYR A 10 -12.08 0.98 -4.85
CA TYR A 10 -11.36 0.44 -6.01
C TYR A 10 -12.31 0.24 -7.18
N ALA A 11 -11.90 0.74 -8.35
CA ALA A 11 -12.68 0.60 -9.57
C ALA A 11 -12.96 -0.89 -9.87
N TRP A 12 -14.16 -1.19 -10.37
CA TRP A 12 -14.60 -2.56 -10.63
C TRP A 12 -13.64 -3.41 -11.50
N PRO A 13 -12.87 -2.85 -12.46
CA PRO A 13 -11.89 -3.66 -13.20
C PRO A 13 -10.80 -4.26 -12.30
N TRP A 14 -10.43 -3.58 -11.22
CA TRP A 14 -9.43 -4.05 -10.27
C TRP A 14 -9.93 -5.15 -9.34
N THR A 15 -11.24 -5.19 -9.06
CA THR A 15 -11.84 -6.13 -8.12
C THR A 15 -12.55 -7.28 -8.84
N TRP A 16 -13.42 -6.97 -9.81
CA TRP A 16 -14.31 -7.92 -10.49
C TRP A 16 -13.92 -8.22 -11.92
N GLY A 17 -13.00 -7.45 -12.51
CA GLY A 17 -12.65 -7.56 -13.93
C GLY A 17 -12.24 -8.96 -14.35
N HIS A 18 -11.43 -9.65 -13.55
CA HIS A 18 -11.00 -11.01 -13.83
C HIS A 18 -12.15 -12.03 -13.76
N LEU A 19 -13.09 -11.88 -12.82
CA LEU A 19 -14.26 -12.76 -12.74
C LEU A 19 -15.16 -12.59 -13.94
N ILE A 20 -15.41 -11.35 -14.36
CA ILE A 20 -16.21 -11.03 -15.55
C ILE A 20 -15.52 -11.59 -16.80
N ALA A 21 -14.21 -11.38 -16.94
CA ALA A 21 -13.43 -11.92 -18.06
C ALA A 21 -13.47 -13.45 -18.09
N ALA A 22 -13.35 -14.12 -16.95
CA ALA A 22 -13.46 -15.57 -16.84
C ALA A 22 -14.83 -16.09 -17.33
N ALA A 23 -15.91 -15.45 -16.93
CA ALA A 23 -17.27 -15.81 -17.38
C ALA A 23 -17.42 -15.63 -18.89
N ILE A 24 -16.98 -14.50 -19.44
CA ILE A 24 -17.03 -14.21 -20.90
C ILE A 24 -16.22 -15.25 -21.68
N PHE A 25 -14.97 -15.51 -21.29
CA PHE A 25 -14.11 -16.46 -21.98
C PHE A 25 -14.61 -17.90 -21.84
N ALA A 26 -15.20 -18.28 -20.70
CA ALA A 26 -15.78 -19.60 -20.53
C ALA A 26 -16.97 -19.84 -21.49
N VAL A 27 -17.88 -18.87 -21.60
CA VAL A 27 -19.01 -18.92 -22.54
C VAL A 27 -18.52 -18.99 -23.99
N ALA A 28 -17.52 -18.15 -24.35
CA ALA A 28 -16.90 -18.18 -25.67
C ALA A 28 -16.24 -19.53 -25.97
N THR A 29 -15.57 -20.13 -24.99
CA THR A 29 -14.94 -21.45 -25.11
C THR A 29 -15.98 -22.52 -25.41
N ALA A 30 -17.07 -22.57 -24.66
CA ALA A 30 -18.17 -23.52 -24.87
C ALA A 30 -18.82 -23.34 -26.25
N GLY A 31 -19.15 -22.13 -26.67
CA GLY A 31 -19.75 -21.82 -27.96
C GLY A 31 -18.85 -22.19 -29.14
N LEU A 32 -17.54 -21.88 -29.07
CA LEU A 32 -16.58 -22.23 -30.11
C LEU A 32 -16.33 -23.74 -30.20
N ALA A 33 -16.33 -24.43 -29.05
CA ALA A 33 -16.23 -25.89 -29.02
C ALA A 33 -17.46 -26.54 -29.67
N ALA A 34 -18.66 -26.09 -29.34
CA ALA A 34 -19.91 -26.55 -29.93
C ALA A 34 -19.96 -26.29 -31.46
N ALA A 35 -19.38 -25.17 -31.91
CA ALA A 35 -19.27 -24.82 -33.31
C ALA A 35 -18.12 -25.57 -34.07
N GLY A 36 -17.42 -26.50 -33.41
CA GLY A 36 -16.30 -27.24 -33.99
C GLY A 36 -15.03 -26.44 -34.23
N ARG A 37 -14.93 -25.20 -33.68
CA ARG A 37 -13.78 -24.29 -33.84
C ARG A 37 -12.69 -24.56 -32.82
N ARG A 38 -12.15 -25.78 -32.83
CA ARG A 38 -11.22 -26.28 -31.78
C ARG A 38 -10.06 -25.35 -31.46
N ARG A 39 -9.40 -24.74 -32.45
CA ARG A 39 -8.25 -23.85 -32.22
C ARG A 39 -8.63 -22.65 -31.38
N TRP A 40 -9.74 -22.01 -31.70
CA TRP A 40 -10.23 -20.84 -30.99
C TRP A 40 -10.80 -21.19 -29.61
N SER A 41 -11.41 -22.35 -29.42
CA SER A 41 -11.83 -22.81 -28.10
C SER A 41 -10.65 -23.10 -27.18
N LEU A 42 -9.50 -23.56 -27.71
CA LEU A 42 -8.29 -23.70 -26.89
C LEU A 42 -7.71 -22.34 -26.44
N VAL A 43 -7.71 -21.34 -27.33
CA VAL A 43 -7.25 -19.98 -27.00
C VAL A 43 -8.13 -19.36 -25.91
N THR A 44 -9.46 -19.38 -26.11
CA THR A 44 -10.38 -18.82 -25.10
C THR A 44 -10.37 -19.62 -23.80
N GLY A 45 -10.14 -20.94 -23.86
CA GLY A 45 -9.95 -21.78 -22.68
C GLY A 45 -8.70 -21.38 -21.88
N ALA A 46 -7.58 -21.12 -22.55
CA ALA A 46 -6.37 -20.62 -21.89
C ALA A 46 -6.60 -19.23 -21.24
N LEU A 47 -7.33 -18.33 -21.92
CA LEU A 47 -7.72 -17.04 -21.37
C LEU A 47 -8.67 -17.18 -20.16
N THR A 48 -9.55 -18.18 -20.18
CA THR A 48 -10.41 -18.50 -19.03
C THR A 48 -9.56 -18.90 -17.82
N VAL A 49 -8.59 -19.79 -18.01
CA VAL A 49 -7.68 -20.23 -16.93
C VAL A 49 -6.87 -19.05 -16.38
N TRP A 50 -6.32 -18.20 -17.28
CA TRP A 50 -5.64 -16.98 -16.85
C TRP A 50 -6.54 -16.04 -16.05
N ALA A 51 -7.76 -15.81 -16.50
CA ALA A 51 -8.70 -14.92 -15.82
C ALA A 51 -9.13 -15.50 -14.45
N ILE A 52 -9.32 -16.82 -14.34
CA ILE A 52 -9.57 -17.47 -13.04
C ILE A 52 -8.37 -17.29 -12.10
N ALA A 53 -7.15 -17.51 -12.58
CA ALA A 53 -5.94 -17.29 -11.78
C ALA A 53 -5.83 -15.84 -11.32
N GLY A 54 -6.09 -14.86 -12.20
CA GLY A 54 -6.16 -13.44 -11.83
C GLY A 54 -7.21 -13.15 -10.76
N ALA A 55 -8.40 -13.73 -10.87
CA ALA A 55 -9.46 -13.57 -9.87
C ALA A 55 -9.05 -14.13 -8.50
N ILE A 56 -8.39 -15.28 -8.47
CA ILE A 56 -7.86 -15.87 -7.22
C ILE A 56 -6.78 -14.96 -6.62
N ILE A 57 -5.87 -14.44 -7.42
CA ILE A 57 -4.81 -13.53 -6.96
C ILE A 57 -5.44 -12.27 -6.36
N VAL A 58 -6.33 -11.60 -7.09
CA VAL A 58 -6.94 -10.32 -6.67
C VAL A 58 -7.78 -10.47 -5.42
N ASN A 59 -8.66 -11.47 -5.36
CA ASN A 59 -9.61 -11.61 -4.26
C ASN A 59 -9.08 -12.47 -3.11
N GLY A 60 -8.17 -13.41 -3.38
CA GLY A 60 -7.59 -14.31 -2.38
C GLY A 60 -6.30 -13.79 -1.75
N LEU A 61 -5.37 -13.27 -2.56
CA LEU A 61 -4.05 -12.84 -2.09
C LEU A 61 -3.98 -11.33 -1.82
N LEU A 62 -4.39 -10.50 -2.80
CA LEU A 62 -4.33 -9.04 -2.67
C LEU A 62 -5.48 -8.47 -1.84
N ARG A 63 -6.63 -9.13 -1.86
CA ARG A 63 -7.78 -8.89 -0.98
C ARG A 63 -8.22 -7.42 -0.93
N PHE A 64 -8.37 -6.77 -2.07
CA PHE A 64 -8.67 -5.33 -2.16
C PHE A 64 -9.95 -4.87 -1.42
N SER A 65 -10.90 -5.76 -1.18
CA SER A 65 -12.12 -5.47 -0.42
C SER A 65 -11.93 -5.50 1.11
N LEU A 66 -10.74 -5.81 1.60
CA LEU A 66 -10.46 -5.93 3.03
C LEU A 66 -9.34 -4.97 3.47
N PRO A 67 -9.31 -4.55 4.73
CA PRO A 67 -8.17 -3.85 5.30
C PRO A 67 -6.88 -4.62 5.06
N GLU A 68 -5.77 -3.92 4.91
CA GLU A 68 -4.45 -4.55 4.88
C GLU A 68 -4.15 -5.18 6.25
N VAL A 69 -3.14 -6.02 6.33
CA VAL A 69 -2.71 -6.67 7.58
C VAL A 69 -1.29 -6.24 7.89
N LEU A 70 -1.01 -5.89 9.14
CA LEU A 70 0.35 -5.57 9.57
C LEU A 70 1.31 -6.72 9.22
N PRO A 71 2.41 -6.43 8.50
CA PRO A 71 3.33 -7.46 8.04
C PRO A 71 4.22 -8.00 9.15
N THR A 72 4.42 -7.22 10.21
CA THR A 72 5.31 -7.55 11.32
C THR A 72 4.70 -7.13 12.65
N PRO A 73 4.90 -7.87 13.74
CA PRO A 73 4.52 -7.46 15.07
C PRO A 73 5.40 -6.33 15.62
N GLN A 74 6.55 -6.06 15.01
CA GLN A 74 7.52 -5.07 15.51
C GLN A 74 7.06 -3.63 15.29
N PHE A 75 6.25 -3.35 14.26
CA PHE A 75 5.71 -2.02 14.05
C PHE A 75 4.83 -1.62 15.25
N LEU A 76 5.19 -0.53 15.93
CA LEU A 76 4.51 -0.03 17.13
C LEU A 76 4.26 -1.18 18.14
N ALA A 77 5.34 -1.85 18.54
CA ALA A 77 5.29 -3.07 19.34
C ALA A 77 4.65 -2.86 20.72
N SER A 78 4.62 -1.62 21.26
CA SER A 78 3.87 -1.24 22.47
C SER A 78 2.36 -1.44 22.32
N GLY A 79 1.85 -1.47 21.08
CA GLY A 79 0.42 -1.56 20.76
C GLY A 79 -0.34 -0.23 20.83
N GLU A 80 0.32 0.85 21.25
CA GLU A 80 -0.27 2.18 21.45
C GLU A 80 0.61 3.28 20.85
N GLY A 81 0.05 4.47 20.63
CA GLY A 81 0.75 5.63 20.13
C GLY A 81 -0.03 6.38 19.05
N ARG A 82 0.56 7.50 18.62
CA ARG A 82 0.05 8.32 17.51
C ARG A 82 0.73 7.88 16.22
N VAL A 83 -0.05 7.45 15.25
CA VAL A 83 0.44 6.99 13.94
C VAL A 83 -0.01 7.94 12.85
N LEU A 84 0.88 8.28 11.92
CA LEU A 84 0.59 9.02 10.71
C LEU A 84 0.46 8.05 9.55
N ASP A 85 -0.66 8.10 8.84
CA ASP A 85 -0.90 7.30 7.63
C ASP A 85 -0.75 8.20 6.40
N LEU A 86 0.27 7.94 5.57
CA LEU A 86 0.68 8.75 4.44
C LEU A 86 0.11 8.20 3.14
N GLY A 87 -0.77 8.97 2.50
CA GLY A 87 -1.54 8.52 1.35
C GLY A 87 -2.61 7.52 1.78
N ALA A 88 -3.37 7.90 2.82
CA ALA A 88 -4.36 7.04 3.46
C ALA A 88 -5.51 6.62 2.52
N GLY A 89 -5.76 7.40 1.47
CA GLY A 89 -6.85 7.14 0.53
C GLY A 89 -8.18 6.94 1.23
N SER A 90 -8.84 5.86 0.92
CA SER A 90 -10.11 5.46 1.56
C SER A 90 -9.95 4.70 2.88
N GLY A 91 -8.74 4.67 3.46
CA GLY A 91 -8.48 4.18 4.82
C GLY A 91 -8.09 2.72 4.95
N ARG A 92 -7.65 2.06 3.88
CA ARG A 92 -7.26 0.63 3.94
C ARG A 92 -6.05 0.41 4.87
N SER A 93 -5.03 1.26 4.78
CA SER A 93 -3.86 1.31 5.67
C SER A 93 -4.20 1.83 7.06
N THR A 94 -5.06 2.85 7.15
CA THR A 94 -5.60 3.35 8.41
C THR A 94 -6.22 2.22 9.23
N LEU A 95 -7.09 1.42 8.61
CA LEU A 95 -7.73 0.27 9.27
C LEU A 95 -6.74 -0.85 9.61
N MET A 96 -5.70 -1.06 8.80
CA MET A 96 -4.62 -1.98 9.14
C MET A 96 -4.01 -1.66 10.51
N VAL A 97 -3.70 -0.38 10.74
CA VAL A 97 -3.14 0.06 12.02
C VAL A 97 -4.16 -0.07 13.15
N LEU A 98 -5.37 0.46 12.98
CA LEU A 98 -6.40 0.50 14.01
C LEU A 98 -6.87 -0.88 14.47
N LEU A 99 -6.91 -1.86 13.55
CA LEU A 99 -7.28 -3.23 13.86
C LEU A 99 -6.09 -4.03 14.42
N GLY A 100 -4.87 -3.76 13.96
CA GLY A 100 -3.66 -4.41 14.41
C GLY A 100 -3.09 -3.84 15.73
N ARG A 101 -3.44 -2.59 16.06
CA ARG A 101 -3.00 -1.84 17.26
C ARG A 101 -4.20 -1.13 17.89
N PRO A 102 -5.02 -1.84 18.68
CA PRO A 102 -6.30 -1.30 19.17
C PRO A 102 -6.19 -0.07 20.07
N ALA A 103 -5.04 0.19 20.70
CA ALA A 103 -4.80 1.37 21.50
C ALA A 103 -4.17 2.55 20.72
N ALA A 104 -3.81 2.35 19.44
CA ALA A 104 -3.26 3.42 18.61
C ALA A 104 -4.34 4.38 18.11
N ARG A 105 -3.93 5.63 17.86
CA ARG A 105 -4.70 6.66 17.15
C ARG A 105 -4.02 7.01 15.84
N VAL A 106 -4.79 7.22 14.79
CA VAL A 106 -4.26 7.47 13.44
C VAL A 106 -4.65 8.85 12.95
N THR A 107 -3.67 9.62 12.50
CA THR A 107 -3.90 10.80 11.65
C THR A 107 -3.71 10.34 10.19
N ALA A 108 -4.78 10.34 9.42
CA ALA A 108 -4.79 9.97 8.02
C ALA A 108 -4.52 11.21 7.15
N LEU A 109 -3.38 11.26 6.47
CA LEU A 109 -2.99 12.34 5.57
C LEU A 109 -3.13 11.87 4.12
N ASP A 110 -3.90 12.60 3.33
CA ASP A 110 -4.03 12.35 1.89
C ASP A 110 -4.39 13.65 1.15
N ILE A 111 -4.02 13.77 -0.11
CA ILE A 111 -4.48 14.85 -0.98
C ILE A 111 -5.91 14.60 -1.49
N PHE A 112 -6.42 13.39 -1.34
CA PHE A 112 -7.70 12.90 -1.85
C PHE A 112 -7.90 13.12 -3.36
N GLY A 113 -6.81 12.97 -4.12
CA GLY A 113 -6.83 13.02 -5.58
C GLY A 113 -7.61 11.85 -6.19
N THR A 114 -8.13 12.06 -7.40
CA THR A 114 -8.92 11.04 -8.13
C THR A 114 -8.08 10.18 -9.08
N GLU A 115 -6.78 10.43 -9.15
CA GLU A 115 -5.88 9.92 -10.19
C GLU A 115 -5.35 8.51 -9.91
N TYR A 116 -5.55 7.99 -8.70
CA TYR A 116 -4.87 6.78 -8.20
C TYR A 116 -5.75 5.53 -8.18
N GLY A 117 -6.81 5.49 -9.02
CA GLY A 117 -7.64 4.30 -9.16
C GLY A 117 -8.65 4.05 -8.03
N ILE A 118 -8.78 5.00 -7.09
CA ILE A 118 -9.81 5.00 -6.05
C ILE A 118 -10.94 5.93 -6.49
N VAL A 119 -12.07 5.36 -6.88
CA VAL A 119 -13.25 6.12 -7.30
C VAL A 119 -13.90 6.78 -6.08
N GLY A 120 -14.10 8.09 -6.14
CA GLY A 120 -14.69 8.85 -5.02
C GLY A 120 -13.83 8.84 -3.76
N ASN A 121 -12.49 8.93 -3.93
CA ASN A 121 -11.54 9.11 -2.84
C ASN A 121 -11.87 10.39 -2.06
N SER A 122 -12.18 10.27 -0.78
CA SER A 122 -12.59 11.40 0.05
C SER A 122 -12.43 11.12 1.54
N PRO A 123 -12.30 12.19 2.38
CA PRO A 123 -12.35 12.07 3.83
C PRO A 123 -13.57 11.30 4.33
N ASP A 124 -14.75 11.56 3.77
CA ASP A 124 -16.02 10.94 4.19
C ASP A 124 -16.01 9.42 3.99
N ARG A 125 -15.44 8.95 2.88
CA ARG A 125 -15.31 7.50 2.62
C ARG A 125 -14.37 6.85 3.63
N LEU A 126 -13.24 7.47 3.93
CA LEU A 126 -12.31 6.99 4.95
C LEU A 126 -13.01 6.90 6.32
N LEU A 127 -13.70 7.96 6.73
CA LEU A 127 -14.43 8.00 8.00
C LEU A 127 -15.57 6.99 8.05
N ALA A 128 -16.28 6.75 6.92
CA ALA A 128 -17.30 5.70 6.82
C ALA A 128 -16.70 4.30 7.05
N ASN A 129 -15.53 4.01 6.46
CA ASN A 129 -14.81 2.77 6.69
C ASN A 129 -14.33 2.64 8.14
N ALA A 130 -13.80 3.71 8.74
CA ALA A 130 -13.42 3.73 10.15
C ALA A 130 -14.62 3.48 11.08
N LYS A 131 -15.77 4.06 10.77
CA LYS A 131 -17.04 3.82 11.48
C LYS A 131 -17.48 2.36 11.35
N ALA A 132 -17.43 1.78 10.15
CA ALA A 132 -17.74 0.38 9.93
C ALA A 132 -16.81 -0.56 10.72
N ALA A 133 -15.56 -0.14 10.95
CA ALA A 133 -14.59 -0.88 11.76
C ALA A 133 -14.79 -0.67 13.29
N GLY A 134 -15.66 0.25 13.73
CA GLY A 134 -15.83 0.61 15.13
C GLY A 134 -14.64 1.38 15.70
N ALA A 135 -13.95 2.17 14.87
CA ALA A 135 -12.70 2.86 15.24
C ALA A 135 -12.73 4.36 14.90
N LEU A 136 -13.90 4.92 14.65
CA LEU A 136 -14.07 6.33 14.23
C LEU A 136 -13.49 7.33 15.24
N ASP A 137 -13.59 7.03 16.52
CA ASP A 137 -13.08 7.87 17.63
C ASP A 137 -11.54 7.93 17.70
N ARG A 138 -10.86 7.09 16.92
CA ARG A 138 -9.39 6.98 16.91
C ARG A 138 -8.76 7.47 15.58
N VAL A 139 -9.54 8.14 14.73
CA VAL A 139 -9.09 8.64 13.43
C VAL A 139 -9.30 10.14 13.35
N ASP A 140 -8.23 10.84 12.95
CA ASP A 140 -8.28 12.23 12.50
C ASP A 140 -7.88 12.25 11.01
N VAL A 141 -8.60 13.03 10.19
CA VAL A 141 -8.28 13.17 8.77
C VAL A 141 -7.73 14.56 8.47
N LYS A 142 -6.63 14.61 7.72
CA LYS A 142 -6.00 15.84 7.23
C LYS A 142 -5.84 15.77 5.72
N VAL A 143 -6.32 16.79 5.03
CA VAL A 143 -6.03 16.99 3.61
C VAL A 143 -4.66 17.66 3.51
N GLY A 144 -3.72 17.04 2.79
CA GLY A 144 -2.38 17.59 2.64
C GLY A 144 -1.44 16.69 1.85
N ASP A 145 -0.31 17.27 1.49
CA ASP A 145 0.74 16.59 0.72
C ASP A 145 1.79 15.98 1.66
N MET A 146 2.06 14.69 1.47
CA MET A 146 3.09 13.97 2.24
C MET A 146 4.51 14.48 2.00
N ARG A 147 4.74 15.26 0.95
CA ARG A 147 6.04 15.91 0.62
C ARG A 147 6.28 17.22 1.35
N ALA A 148 5.24 17.74 2.05
CA ALA A 148 5.28 18.97 2.85
C ALA A 148 4.21 18.88 3.95
N MET A 149 4.50 18.10 5.00
CA MET A 149 3.51 17.74 6.01
C MET A 149 3.22 18.89 6.98
N PRO A 150 1.93 19.23 7.23
CA PRO A 150 1.56 20.32 8.12
C PRO A 150 1.58 19.90 9.62
N PHE A 151 2.65 19.23 10.03
CA PHE A 151 2.79 18.72 11.39
C PHE A 151 4.12 19.17 12.00
N ASP A 152 4.15 19.34 13.31
CA ASP A 152 5.38 19.63 14.05
C ASP A 152 6.34 18.44 14.02
N ALA A 153 7.64 18.74 14.21
CA ALA A 153 8.65 17.70 14.37
C ALA A 153 8.35 16.85 15.60
N HIS A 154 8.77 15.58 15.56
CA HIS A 154 8.69 14.65 16.69
C HIS A 154 7.27 14.49 17.29
N THR A 155 6.26 14.47 16.41
CA THR A 155 4.85 14.40 16.80
C THR A 155 4.34 12.96 16.92
N TYR A 156 4.80 12.07 16.03
CA TYR A 156 4.26 10.72 15.86
C TYR A 156 5.21 9.64 16.38
N ASP A 157 4.62 8.60 16.99
CA ASP A 157 5.33 7.41 17.45
C ASP A 157 5.60 6.43 16.29
N GLY A 158 4.74 6.46 15.27
CA GLY A 158 4.89 5.68 14.06
C GLY A 158 4.30 6.38 12.84
N ALA A 159 4.75 5.95 11.66
CA ALA A 159 4.15 6.32 10.39
C ALA A 159 3.98 5.07 9.51
N VAL A 160 2.96 5.06 8.66
CA VAL A 160 2.73 4.03 7.66
C VAL A 160 2.48 4.66 6.30
N SER A 161 2.84 3.94 5.23
CA SER A 161 2.39 4.24 3.87
C SER A 161 2.22 2.94 3.10
N VAL A 162 1.07 2.75 2.48
CA VAL A 162 0.74 1.53 1.74
C VAL A 162 0.29 1.88 0.33
N ALA A 163 1.04 1.44 -0.68
CA ALA A 163 0.77 1.66 -2.10
C ALA A 163 0.44 3.13 -2.43
N ALA A 164 1.21 4.07 -1.87
CA ALA A 164 1.03 5.50 -2.05
C ALA A 164 2.35 6.21 -2.43
N ILE A 165 3.43 6.03 -1.68
CA ILE A 165 4.74 6.64 -1.98
C ILE A 165 5.30 6.13 -3.32
N ASP A 166 4.99 4.92 -3.73
CA ASP A 166 5.38 4.33 -5.01
C ASP A 166 4.78 5.04 -6.24
N HIS A 167 3.78 5.89 -6.07
CA HIS A 167 3.28 6.80 -7.11
C HIS A 167 4.14 8.05 -7.32
N LEU A 168 5.05 8.35 -6.40
CA LEU A 168 5.90 9.54 -6.49
C LEU A 168 7.12 9.31 -7.40
N ASN A 169 7.63 10.41 -7.97
CA ASN A 169 8.95 10.41 -8.60
C ASN A 169 10.06 10.44 -7.54
N ARG A 170 11.33 10.35 -7.98
CA ARG A 170 12.50 10.32 -7.09
C ARG A 170 12.49 11.46 -6.07
N GLU A 171 12.35 12.69 -6.54
CA GLU A 171 12.34 13.89 -5.69
C GLU A 171 11.21 13.85 -4.66
N GLY A 172 10.02 13.39 -5.08
CA GLY A 172 8.87 13.22 -4.20
C GLY A 172 9.13 12.20 -3.09
N VAL A 173 9.76 11.06 -3.41
CA VAL A 173 10.14 10.05 -2.42
C VAL A 173 11.15 10.61 -1.41
N GLU A 174 12.20 11.30 -1.90
CA GLU A 174 13.25 11.91 -1.06
C GLU A 174 12.65 12.96 -0.10
N LYS A 175 11.79 13.84 -0.60
CA LYS A 175 11.07 14.82 0.24
C LYS A 175 10.18 14.15 1.27
N THR A 176 9.43 13.12 0.87
CA THR A 176 8.54 12.40 1.79
C THR A 176 9.31 11.71 2.90
N PHE A 177 10.44 11.06 2.60
CA PHE A 177 11.26 10.40 3.63
C PHE A 177 11.91 11.39 4.58
N ALA A 178 12.34 12.56 4.07
CA ALA A 178 12.84 13.65 4.93
C ALA A 178 11.74 14.14 5.89
N GLU A 179 10.52 14.33 5.40
CA GLU A 179 9.36 14.71 6.22
C GLU A 179 8.99 13.61 7.24
N VAL A 180 8.98 12.34 6.83
CA VAL A 180 8.76 11.21 7.75
C VAL A 180 9.76 11.25 8.89
N ARG A 181 11.05 11.41 8.57
CA ARG A 181 12.09 11.54 9.60
C ARG A 181 11.85 12.74 10.52
N ARG A 182 11.40 13.87 9.98
CA ARG A 182 11.13 15.08 10.75
C ARG A 182 9.97 14.93 11.75
N VAL A 183 8.86 14.33 11.29
CA VAL A 183 7.64 14.24 12.10
C VAL A 183 7.64 13.09 13.09
N LEU A 184 8.47 12.07 12.88
CA LEU A 184 8.62 10.96 13.80
C LEU A 184 9.44 11.37 15.03
N LYS A 185 9.04 10.87 16.20
CA LYS A 185 9.83 10.95 17.43
C LYS A 185 11.13 10.17 17.28
N PRO A 186 12.16 10.41 18.13
CA PRO A 186 13.28 9.48 18.27
C PRO A 186 12.80 8.05 18.53
N ASN A 187 13.40 7.06 17.90
CA ASN A 187 12.97 5.67 17.87
C ASN A 187 11.57 5.43 17.29
N GLY A 188 11.01 6.39 16.57
CA GLY A 188 9.72 6.22 15.90
C GLY A 188 9.80 5.26 14.71
N ASP A 189 8.79 4.42 14.54
CA ASP A 189 8.72 3.41 13.51
C ASP A 189 8.16 3.97 12.19
N PHE A 190 8.74 3.59 11.05
CA PHE A 190 8.18 3.83 9.73
C PHE A 190 7.96 2.53 8.97
N LEU A 191 6.71 2.19 8.71
CA LEU A 191 6.34 1.02 7.90
C LEU A 191 5.95 1.45 6.49
N LEU A 192 6.77 1.12 5.51
CA LEU A 192 6.49 1.28 4.09
C LEU A 192 6.03 -0.04 3.50
N MET A 193 4.93 -0.02 2.76
CA MET A 193 4.48 -1.13 1.92
C MET A 193 4.25 -0.61 0.51
N VAL A 194 4.94 -1.19 -0.47
CA VAL A 194 4.88 -0.77 -1.87
C VAL A 194 4.58 -1.94 -2.79
N ILE A 195 4.02 -1.64 -3.96
CA ILE A 195 3.76 -2.66 -4.97
C ILE A 195 5.10 -3.29 -5.40
N ASN A 196 5.20 -4.59 -5.24
CA ASN A 196 6.30 -5.40 -5.76
C ASN A 196 5.83 -6.11 -7.02
N GLN A 197 6.50 -5.85 -8.14
CA GLN A 197 6.16 -6.42 -9.43
C GLN A 197 6.63 -7.88 -9.57
N ASP A 198 6.20 -8.70 -8.63
CA ASP A 198 6.45 -10.14 -8.64
C ASP A 198 5.56 -10.88 -9.67
N THR A 199 5.67 -12.20 -9.69
CA THR A 199 4.90 -13.05 -10.60
C THR A 199 3.39 -12.87 -10.39
N TRP A 200 2.93 -12.62 -9.16
CA TRP A 200 1.51 -12.46 -8.86
C TRP A 200 0.92 -11.21 -9.49
N ILE A 201 1.56 -10.06 -9.28
CA ILE A 201 1.15 -8.79 -9.89
C ILE A 201 1.24 -8.85 -11.40
N ARG A 202 2.33 -9.39 -11.95
CA ARG A 202 2.52 -9.48 -13.41
C ARG A 202 1.53 -10.43 -14.08
N THR A 203 1.04 -11.44 -13.38
CA THR A 203 0.01 -12.35 -13.90
C THR A 203 -1.37 -11.70 -13.87
N ALA A 204 -1.74 -11.06 -12.76
CA ALA A 204 -3.05 -10.41 -12.63
C ALA A 204 -3.11 -9.08 -13.41
N PHE A 205 -2.05 -8.28 -13.34
CA PHE A 205 -2.02 -6.90 -13.87
C PHE A 205 -0.77 -6.65 -14.72
N PRO A 206 -0.65 -7.25 -15.92
CA PRO A 206 0.53 -7.09 -16.77
C PRO A 206 0.80 -5.63 -17.17
N MET A 207 -0.23 -4.74 -17.16
CA MET A 207 -0.09 -3.32 -17.44
C MET A 207 0.60 -2.53 -16.33
N LEU A 208 0.71 -3.05 -15.10
CA LEU A 208 1.42 -2.38 -13.99
C LEU A 208 2.94 -2.51 -14.06
N ALA A 209 3.48 -3.08 -15.13
CA ALA A 209 4.93 -3.30 -15.29
C ALA A 209 5.79 -2.01 -15.24
N HIS A 210 5.19 -0.83 -15.33
CA HIS A 210 5.88 0.47 -15.33
C HIS A 210 5.36 1.42 -14.23
N HIS A 211 4.85 0.87 -13.14
CA HIS A 211 4.27 1.66 -12.08
C HIS A 211 5.34 2.29 -11.16
N GLY A 212 5.19 3.59 -10.86
CA GLY A 212 5.92 4.31 -9.82
C GLY A 212 7.37 4.71 -10.14
N TYR A 213 8.00 5.31 -9.14
CA TYR A 213 9.37 5.84 -9.21
C TYR A 213 10.43 4.79 -9.54
N PHE A 214 10.28 3.60 -9.00
CA PHE A 214 11.26 2.53 -9.18
C PHE A 214 11.01 1.67 -10.44
N GLY A 215 10.01 2.02 -11.23
CA GLY A 215 9.78 1.45 -12.55
C GLY A 215 9.55 -0.05 -12.59
N ALA A 216 9.78 -0.65 -13.76
CA ALA A 216 9.34 -1.98 -14.15
C ALA A 216 10.03 -3.16 -13.45
N ARG A 217 11.02 -2.96 -12.59
CA ARG A 217 11.75 -4.09 -11.99
C ARG A 217 11.62 -4.06 -10.47
N ALA A 218 11.11 -5.14 -9.92
CA ALA A 218 11.14 -5.39 -8.49
C ALA A 218 12.60 -5.36 -8.01
N ASN A 219 12.97 -4.29 -7.32
CA ASN A 219 14.25 -4.17 -6.65
C ASN A 219 14.01 -3.63 -5.24
N PRO A 220 13.82 -4.52 -4.26
CA PRO A 220 13.57 -4.14 -2.88
C PRO A 220 14.69 -3.29 -2.28
N ASP A 221 15.93 -3.47 -2.73
CA ASP A 221 17.08 -2.76 -2.16
C ASP A 221 17.01 -1.25 -2.38
N ARG A 222 16.46 -0.81 -3.51
CA ARG A 222 16.29 0.64 -3.78
C ARG A 222 15.48 1.37 -2.71
N TRP A 223 14.45 0.72 -2.18
CA TRP A 223 13.64 1.31 -1.11
C TRP A 223 14.40 1.38 0.20
N ARG A 224 15.15 0.31 0.53
CA ARG A 224 16.01 0.27 1.72
C ARG A 224 17.11 1.33 1.63
N ASP A 225 17.77 1.43 0.46
CA ASP A 225 18.81 2.42 0.21
C ASP A 225 18.29 3.86 0.34
N ALA A 226 17.13 4.14 -0.24
CA ALA A 226 16.49 5.46 -0.14
C ALA A 226 16.10 5.82 1.31
N MET A 227 15.58 4.87 2.09
CA MET A 227 15.30 5.07 3.52
C MET A 227 16.59 5.33 4.31
N THR A 228 17.64 4.53 4.06
CA THR A 228 18.93 4.69 4.71
C THR A 228 19.57 6.05 4.36
N ALA A 229 19.50 6.46 3.10
CA ALA A 229 19.98 7.78 2.66
C ALA A 229 19.21 8.93 3.33
N ALA A 230 17.94 8.74 3.66
CA ALA A 230 17.13 9.68 4.43
C ALA A 230 17.42 9.64 5.94
N GLY A 231 18.33 8.77 6.41
CA GLY A 231 18.67 8.62 7.83
C GLY A 231 17.65 7.81 8.64
N LEU A 232 16.92 6.91 7.98
CA LEU A 232 16.03 5.93 8.60
C LEU A 232 16.75 4.57 8.65
N ALA A 233 16.93 4.01 9.83
CA ALA A 233 17.58 2.71 10.00
C ALA A 233 16.61 1.58 9.65
N VAL A 234 16.90 0.80 8.62
CA VAL A 234 16.09 -0.37 8.27
C VAL A 234 16.24 -1.45 9.35
N VAL A 235 15.11 -1.83 9.95
CA VAL A 235 15.03 -2.82 11.03
C VAL A 235 14.69 -4.20 10.48
N GLU A 236 13.70 -4.26 9.60
CA GLU A 236 13.16 -5.51 9.06
C GLU A 236 12.54 -5.26 7.70
N SER A 237 12.50 -6.27 6.85
CA SER A 237 11.78 -6.19 5.58
C SER A 237 11.40 -7.57 5.09
N GLY A 238 10.39 -7.65 4.24
CA GLY A 238 9.96 -8.91 3.67
C GLY A 238 9.08 -8.72 2.45
N LEU A 239 8.72 -9.84 1.85
CA LEU A 239 7.86 -9.91 0.68
C LEU A 239 6.54 -10.58 1.05
N ARG A 240 5.48 -10.08 0.46
CA ARG A 240 4.16 -10.72 0.39
C ARG A 240 3.74 -10.78 -1.08
N PRO A 241 2.76 -11.59 -1.46
CA PRO A 241 2.23 -11.57 -2.82
C PRO A 241 1.87 -10.15 -3.25
N GLY A 242 2.56 -9.65 -4.29
CA GLY A 242 2.37 -8.30 -4.84
C GLY A 242 2.92 -7.13 -4.03
N MET A 243 3.52 -7.36 -2.87
CA MET A 243 3.98 -6.28 -1.98
C MET A 243 5.36 -6.54 -1.40
N LEU A 244 6.19 -5.50 -1.40
CA LEU A 244 7.36 -5.38 -0.53
C LEU A 244 6.96 -4.56 0.69
N TRP A 245 7.41 -4.96 1.86
CA TRP A 245 7.33 -4.12 3.06
C TRP A 245 8.70 -3.90 3.68
N VAL A 246 8.90 -2.73 4.26
CA VAL A 246 10.13 -2.34 4.97
C VAL A 246 9.71 -1.61 6.25
N LEU A 247 10.18 -2.09 7.38
CA LEU A 247 10.13 -1.40 8.66
C LEU A 247 11.47 -0.70 8.88
N ALA A 248 11.44 0.61 9.08
CA ALA A 248 12.59 1.40 9.46
C ALA A 248 12.30 2.19 10.73
N ARG A 249 13.34 2.75 11.34
CA ARG A 249 13.25 3.51 12.60
C ARG A 249 14.09 4.76 12.53
N THR A 250 13.60 5.84 13.14
CA THR A 250 14.40 7.04 13.36
C THR A 250 15.50 6.79 14.41
N PRO A 251 16.64 7.48 14.35
CA PRO A 251 17.67 7.39 15.38
C PRO A 251 17.15 7.73 16.80
N ALA A 252 17.79 7.16 17.82
CA ALA A 252 17.41 7.36 19.22
C ALA A 252 17.58 8.81 19.71
N THR A 253 18.55 9.54 19.14
CA THR A 253 18.79 10.96 19.45
C THR A 253 19.10 11.72 18.18
N THR A 254 18.80 13.02 18.18
CA THR A 254 19.19 13.93 17.08
C THR A 254 20.72 14.08 16.94
N ALA A 255 21.48 13.75 17.99
CA ALA A 255 22.95 13.78 17.99
C ALA A 255 23.58 12.63 17.19
N ASP A 256 22.92 11.48 17.07
CA ASP A 256 23.41 10.33 16.28
C ASP A 256 23.17 10.46 14.77
N ALA A 257 22.55 11.55 14.36
CA ALA A 257 22.41 11.95 12.97
C ALA A 257 23.71 12.58 12.41
N GLY A 258 24.86 11.99 12.72
CA GLY A 258 26.16 12.40 12.20
C GLY A 258 26.16 12.38 10.67
N TYR A 259 26.38 13.54 10.10
CA TYR A 259 26.65 13.73 8.67
C TYR A 259 27.79 12.76 8.27
N PRO A 260 27.62 11.87 7.30
CA PRO A 260 28.73 11.09 6.79
C PRO A 260 29.61 12.02 5.96
N GLY A 261 30.67 12.54 6.56
CA GLY A 261 31.65 13.36 5.81
C GLY A 261 32.36 14.46 6.60
N ARG A 262 33.08 14.11 7.65
CA ARG A 262 34.33 14.79 8.03
C ARG A 262 35.27 13.76 8.65
N SER A 263 36.27 13.34 7.88
CA SER A 263 37.48 12.76 8.45
C SER A 263 38.15 13.82 9.33
N PRO A 264 38.63 13.47 10.51
CA PRO A 264 39.53 14.39 11.24
C PRO A 264 40.85 14.48 10.50
N GLU A 265 41.33 15.71 10.26
CA GLU A 265 42.69 15.98 9.91
C GLU A 265 43.64 15.68 11.08
#